data_d5aae5e798a0d44b1068994f7f3c3bb3
#
_entry.id   d5aae5e798a0d44b1068994f7f3c3bb3
#
_cell.length_a   1.000
_cell.length_b   1.000
_cell.length_c   1.000
_cell.angle_alpha   90.00
_cell.angle_beta   90.00
_cell.angle_gamma   90.00
#
_symmetry.space_group_name_H-M   'P 1'
#
loop_
_entity.id
_entity.type
_entity.pdbx_description
1 polymer ?
#
loop_
_entity_poly.entity_id
_entity_poly.type
_entity_poly.pdbx_seq_one_letter_code
_entity_poly.pdbx_strand_id
1 'polypeptide(L)'
;MKDPVPQKMIDDARELYLEYGGRQHSRIEREMRLKGWGFYRQMLYHTSHPYGVTQGWPERFGWLELLSDEARSGLKKKNADRNKFESWLADTFPTMNWAWKYQRHVYKTLARVTSGECKRLMIFMPPRHGKSEMVTVRYTAWRLLQDSKLNVILGSYNQRLADKFSRKIKRIVQSSSFSLSENRGKEQAKACTLNRLNTASEWETPVGGVVRSVGVGGGIAGFGGGLIVIDDPVRSRADAESTTKRDRVDEWFKDDIYTRIEPNAAIILIQTRWHEDDLAGRLLKERDDGGEKWDVISLPAIAEQNDPIGRAAGKALCPKLFDIAKLNRFRKKLGSYSFSALYQQQPVPLEGGQFKRFWFKNVVDRAPDDLNWKRGYDLAISLKTSADYTASFRCAKDRNGFLYIADGFRKRIEYPDQRRYIIERMKAERRTEHCIEDAMHGRAIVQDLRRQPGLNGYALRSVKVQYDKLTRSLAWLNLAEEGKIILVRGAWIDDFVDEVCNFPSGRHDDQIDAVSIAVSELERPRSRAWGF
;
A
#
# COMPACT_ATOMS: atom_id res chain seq x y z
N MET A 1 -26.83 -0.02 48.70
CA MET A 1 -28.01 -0.17 47.84
C MET A 1 -28.15 1.15 47.07
N LYS A 2 -28.22 1.15 45.76
CA LYS A 2 -28.50 2.38 45.00
C LYS A 2 -29.97 2.72 45.19
N ASP A 3 -30.28 3.97 45.53
CA ASP A 3 -31.64 4.44 45.67
C ASP A 3 -32.50 4.06 44.46
N PRO A 4 -33.76 3.65 44.63
CA PRO A 4 -34.65 3.30 43.56
C PRO A 4 -34.82 4.52 42.63
N VAL A 5 -34.79 4.31 41.32
CA VAL A 5 -34.98 5.38 40.35
C VAL A 5 -36.36 5.99 40.57
N PRO A 6 -36.50 7.34 40.69
CA PRO A 6 -37.77 7.97 40.97
C PRO A 6 -38.82 7.66 39.88
N GLN A 7 -40.05 7.27 40.25
CA GLN A 7 -41.11 6.92 39.31
C GLN A 7 -41.38 8.05 38.31
N LYS A 8 -41.37 9.30 38.79
CA LYS A 8 -41.56 10.49 37.93
C LYS A 8 -40.50 10.60 36.81
N MET A 9 -39.23 10.19 37.10
CA MET A 9 -38.20 10.17 36.08
C MET A 9 -38.48 9.12 35.00
N ILE A 10 -39.03 7.98 35.38
CA ILE A 10 -39.43 6.91 34.45
C ILE A 10 -40.58 7.39 33.55
N ASP A 11 -41.59 8.08 34.14
CA ASP A 11 -42.77 8.59 33.44
C ASP A 11 -42.40 9.72 32.46
N ASP A 12 -41.56 10.67 32.89
CA ASP A 12 -41.06 11.74 32.01
C ASP A 12 -40.27 11.17 30.81
N ALA A 13 -39.44 10.17 31.04
CA ALA A 13 -38.65 9.51 29.98
C ALA A 13 -39.55 8.71 29.03
N ARG A 14 -40.62 8.06 29.55
CA ARG A 14 -41.59 7.32 28.75
C ARG A 14 -42.35 8.26 27.82
N GLU A 15 -42.81 9.39 28.34
CA GLU A 15 -43.54 10.40 27.57
C GLU A 15 -42.71 10.87 26.37
N LEU A 16 -41.49 11.32 26.61
CA LEU A 16 -40.55 11.73 25.55
C LEU A 16 -40.21 10.59 24.59
N TYR A 17 -40.06 9.36 25.08
CA TYR A 17 -39.80 8.21 24.24
C TYR A 17 -40.94 7.91 23.27
N LEU A 18 -42.16 7.98 23.72
CA LEU A 18 -43.38 7.79 22.91
C LEU A 18 -43.57 8.96 21.95
N GLU A 19 -43.41 10.22 22.40
CA GLU A 19 -43.49 11.43 21.57
C GLU A 19 -42.54 11.36 20.36
N TYR A 20 -41.29 10.89 20.60
CA TYR A 20 -40.30 10.75 19.51
C TYR A 20 -40.34 9.40 18.82
N GLY A 21 -41.39 8.60 18.98
CA GLY A 21 -41.59 7.30 18.33
C GLY A 21 -40.43 6.32 18.57
N GLY A 22 -39.88 6.31 19.79
CA GLY A 22 -38.73 5.47 20.15
C GLY A 22 -37.39 5.88 19.52
N ARG A 23 -37.31 7.11 19.02
CA ARG A 23 -36.11 7.63 18.31
C ARG A 23 -35.54 8.86 19.02
N GLN A 24 -34.47 9.44 18.46
CA GLN A 24 -33.86 10.69 18.95
C GLN A 24 -33.37 10.62 20.41
N HIS A 25 -32.77 9.49 20.81
CA HIS A 25 -32.30 9.25 22.18
C HIS A 25 -31.42 10.36 22.77
N SER A 26 -30.61 11.01 21.93
CA SER A 26 -29.77 12.15 22.36
C SER A 26 -30.60 13.40 22.67
N ARG A 27 -31.74 13.57 22.01
CA ARG A 27 -32.68 14.66 22.28
C ARG A 27 -33.43 14.40 23.58
N ILE A 28 -33.94 13.17 23.78
CA ILE A 28 -34.54 12.74 25.01
C ILE A 28 -33.59 12.92 26.21
N GLU A 29 -32.34 12.50 26.07
CA GLU A 29 -31.30 12.71 27.10
C GLU A 29 -31.15 14.19 27.45
N ARG A 30 -31.08 15.06 26.45
CA ARG A 30 -30.98 16.51 26.65
C ARG A 30 -32.19 17.09 27.36
N GLU A 31 -33.39 16.71 26.96
CA GLU A 31 -34.63 17.20 27.56
C GLU A 31 -34.84 16.68 28.99
N MET A 32 -34.46 15.42 29.26
CA MET A 32 -34.45 14.87 30.61
C MET A 32 -33.50 15.64 31.55
N ARG A 33 -32.31 15.99 31.03
CA ARG A 33 -31.36 16.82 31.79
C ARG A 33 -31.87 18.23 32.05
N LEU A 34 -32.59 18.82 31.11
CA LEU A 34 -33.24 20.11 31.32
C LEU A 34 -34.35 20.05 32.40
N LYS A 35 -35.02 18.90 32.58
CA LYS A 35 -35.93 18.61 33.68
C LYS A 35 -35.23 18.30 35.00
N GLY A 36 -33.87 18.38 35.06
CA GLY A 36 -33.07 18.14 36.25
C GLY A 36 -32.76 16.69 36.53
N TRP A 37 -33.00 15.76 35.61
CA TRP A 37 -32.77 14.35 35.80
C TRP A 37 -31.34 13.93 35.36
N GLY A 38 -30.67 13.13 36.15
CA GLY A 38 -29.40 12.47 35.78
C GLY A 38 -29.62 11.32 34.82
N PHE A 39 -30.11 11.63 33.61
CA PHE A 39 -30.52 10.67 32.60
C PHE A 39 -29.45 10.48 31.49
N TYR A 40 -29.27 9.25 31.07
CA TYR A 40 -28.35 8.87 29.98
C TYR A 40 -29.10 8.15 28.87
N ARG A 41 -28.82 8.48 27.63
CA ARG A 41 -29.47 7.89 26.43
C ARG A 41 -29.35 6.36 26.37
N GLN A 42 -28.30 5.76 27.02
CA GLN A 42 -28.13 4.32 27.09
C GLN A 42 -29.29 3.63 27.82
N MET A 43 -29.98 4.33 28.70
CA MET A 43 -31.17 3.81 29.39
C MET A 43 -32.34 3.53 28.42
N LEU A 44 -32.33 4.15 27.25
CA LEU A 44 -33.35 3.96 26.20
C LEU A 44 -32.98 2.87 25.19
N TYR A 45 -31.81 2.27 25.30
CA TYR A 45 -31.37 1.22 24.41
C TYR A 45 -32.05 -0.09 24.79
N HIS A 46 -32.51 -0.84 23.79
CA HIS A 46 -33.08 -2.17 23.94
C HIS A 46 -32.09 -3.25 23.46
N THR A 47 -32.35 -4.52 23.75
CA THR A 47 -31.44 -5.63 23.45
C THR A 47 -31.07 -5.76 21.99
N SER A 48 -31.98 -5.40 21.08
CA SER A 48 -31.71 -5.37 19.63
C SER A 48 -31.00 -4.11 19.14
N HIS A 49 -30.70 -3.14 20.05
CA HIS A 49 -29.94 -1.96 19.69
C HIS A 49 -28.44 -2.29 19.61
N PRO A 50 -27.67 -1.85 18.59
CA PRO A 50 -26.24 -2.16 18.45
C PRO A 50 -25.37 -1.78 19.64
N TYR A 51 -25.81 -0.83 20.43
CA TYR A 51 -25.18 -0.40 21.71
C TYR A 51 -26.06 -0.75 22.89
N GLY A 52 -26.90 -1.77 22.76
CA GLY A 52 -27.90 -2.11 23.73
C GLY A 52 -27.32 -2.67 25.02
N VAL A 53 -27.90 -2.27 26.14
CA VAL A 53 -27.76 -2.95 27.42
C VAL A 53 -28.85 -4.01 27.49
N THR A 54 -28.56 -5.15 28.07
CA THR A 54 -29.57 -6.16 28.42
C THR A 54 -30.69 -5.49 29.22
N GLN A 55 -31.86 -5.30 28.62
CA GLN A 55 -33.04 -4.64 29.19
C GLN A 55 -32.87 -3.14 29.48
N GLY A 56 -32.81 -2.30 28.43
CA GLY A 56 -33.07 -0.86 28.55
C GLY A 56 -34.50 -0.59 29.06
N TRP A 57 -34.75 0.64 29.47
CA TRP A 57 -36.07 1.03 30.02
C TRP A 57 -37.25 0.73 29.07
N PRO A 58 -37.13 0.91 27.73
CA PRO A 58 -38.23 0.57 26.84
C PRO A 58 -38.67 -0.89 26.90
N GLU A 59 -37.73 -1.83 27.05
CA GLU A 59 -38.07 -3.25 27.21
C GLU A 59 -38.48 -3.57 28.63
N ARG A 60 -37.72 -3.06 29.63
CA ARG A 60 -37.97 -3.30 31.06
C ARG A 60 -39.38 -2.82 31.48
N PHE A 61 -39.88 -1.74 30.88
CA PHE A 61 -41.13 -1.14 31.23
C PHE A 61 -42.21 -1.29 30.14
N GLY A 62 -42.00 -2.14 29.15
CA GLY A 62 -43.00 -2.42 28.10
C GLY A 62 -43.30 -1.26 27.16
N TRP A 63 -42.44 -0.24 27.05
CA TRP A 63 -42.70 0.95 26.21
C TRP A 63 -42.72 0.66 24.71
N LEU A 64 -42.07 -0.41 24.28
CA LEU A 64 -42.05 -0.84 22.87
C LEU A 64 -43.44 -1.24 22.37
N GLU A 65 -44.28 -1.77 23.25
CA GLU A 65 -45.66 -2.18 22.94
C GLU A 65 -46.61 -1.00 22.82
N LEU A 66 -46.23 0.14 23.41
CA LEU A 66 -47.00 1.40 23.35
C LEU A 66 -46.70 2.23 22.09
N LEU A 67 -45.71 1.86 21.30
CA LEU A 67 -45.41 2.54 20.06
C LEU A 67 -46.42 2.15 18.95
N SER A 68 -46.74 3.08 18.04
CA SER A 68 -47.51 2.77 16.85
C SER A 68 -46.82 1.69 15.99
N ASP A 69 -47.60 0.95 15.20
CA ASP A 69 -47.06 -0.11 14.32
C ASP A 69 -46.08 0.45 13.29
N GLU A 70 -46.30 1.68 12.84
CA GLU A 70 -45.39 2.40 11.93
C GLU A 70 -44.06 2.74 12.61
N ALA A 71 -44.08 3.23 13.85
CA ALA A 71 -42.90 3.53 14.63
C ALA A 71 -42.12 2.24 14.96
N ARG A 72 -42.83 1.18 15.30
CA ARG A 72 -42.28 -0.15 15.60
C ARG A 72 -41.61 -0.81 14.38
N SER A 73 -42.28 -0.75 13.22
CA SER A 73 -41.74 -1.21 11.93
C SER A 73 -40.52 -0.39 11.51
N GLY A 74 -40.59 0.92 11.68
CA GLY A 74 -39.45 1.81 11.40
C GLY A 74 -38.23 1.57 12.30
N LEU A 75 -38.43 1.18 13.58
CA LEU A 75 -37.35 0.76 14.49
C LEU A 75 -36.73 -0.57 14.04
N LYS A 76 -37.57 -1.57 13.69
CA LYS A 76 -37.10 -2.86 13.16
C LYS A 76 -36.28 -2.68 11.87
N LYS A 77 -36.75 -1.89 10.93
CA LYS A 77 -36.05 -1.57 9.69
C LYS A 77 -34.71 -0.84 9.95
N LYS A 78 -34.71 0.15 10.83
CA LYS A 78 -33.51 0.90 11.20
C LYS A 78 -32.46 0.00 11.91
N ASN A 79 -32.90 -0.94 12.73
CA ASN A 79 -32.01 -1.89 13.39
C ASN A 79 -31.43 -2.91 12.41
N ALA A 80 -32.24 -3.42 11.47
CA ALA A 80 -31.75 -4.28 10.38
C ALA A 80 -30.73 -3.56 9.49
N ASP A 81 -30.94 -2.26 9.21
CA ASP A 81 -29.99 -1.44 8.45
C ASP A 81 -28.71 -1.14 9.25
N ARG A 82 -28.79 -0.97 10.57
CA ARG A 82 -27.64 -0.75 11.44
C ARG A 82 -26.71 -1.97 11.57
N ASN A 83 -27.22 -3.16 11.37
CA ASN A 83 -26.42 -4.38 11.32
C ASN A 83 -25.61 -4.51 10.02
N LYS A 84 -25.84 -3.64 9.03
CA LYS A 84 -25.00 -3.57 7.84
C LYS A 84 -23.70 -2.82 8.14
N PHE A 85 -22.62 -3.29 7.56
CA PHE A 85 -21.29 -2.69 7.75
C PHE A 85 -21.25 -1.19 7.41
N GLU A 86 -21.92 -0.76 6.32
CA GLU A 86 -21.99 0.64 5.90
C GLU A 86 -22.63 1.53 6.98
N SER A 87 -23.74 1.08 7.55
CA SER A 87 -24.45 1.83 8.59
C SER A 87 -23.65 1.90 9.88
N TRP A 88 -23.01 0.80 10.27
CA TRP A 88 -22.11 0.78 11.42
C TRP A 88 -20.94 1.76 11.27
N LEU A 89 -20.34 1.86 10.08
CA LEU A 89 -19.28 2.84 9.79
C LEU A 89 -19.77 4.28 9.98
N ALA A 90 -20.93 4.61 9.43
CA ALA A 90 -21.51 5.96 9.52
C ALA A 90 -21.84 6.35 10.97
N ASP A 91 -22.37 5.41 11.75
CA ASP A 91 -22.74 5.65 13.15
C ASP A 91 -21.51 5.71 14.07
N THR A 92 -20.52 4.86 13.84
CA THR A 92 -19.35 4.73 14.75
C THR A 92 -18.25 5.74 14.43
N PHE A 93 -18.12 6.17 13.17
CA PHE A 93 -17.06 7.06 12.71
C PHE A 93 -17.63 8.21 11.86
N PRO A 94 -18.49 9.07 12.43
CA PRO A 94 -19.23 10.10 11.67
C PRO A 94 -18.35 11.20 11.10
N THR A 95 -17.10 11.35 11.58
CA THR A 95 -16.14 12.34 11.07
C THR A 95 -15.52 11.96 9.73
N MET A 96 -15.66 10.70 9.31
CA MET A 96 -15.14 10.19 8.05
C MET A 96 -16.26 10.04 7.02
N ASN A 97 -15.95 10.28 5.76
CA ASN A 97 -16.91 10.02 4.68
C ASN A 97 -16.85 8.56 4.25
N TRP A 98 -17.93 7.83 4.44
CA TRP A 98 -18.10 6.41 4.09
C TRP A 98 -19.07 6.17 2.92
N ALA A 99 -19.56 7.24 2.28
CA ALA A 99 -20.63 7.17 1.28
C ALA A 99 -20.16 7.32 -0.17
N TRP A 100 -18.87 7.23 -0.44
CA TRP A 100 -18.36 7.27 -1.80
C TRP A 100 -18.84 6.07 -2.61
N LYS A 101 -19.10 6.28 -3.91
CA LYS A 101 -19.60 5.22 -4.82
C LYS A 101 -18.69 3.97 -4.82
N TYR A 102 -17.38 4.15 -4.83
CA TYR A 102 -16.42 3.05 -4.79
C TYR A 102 -16.43 2.30 -3.45
N GLN A 103 -16.63 2.99 -2.33
CA GLN A 103 -16.74 2.35 -1.02
C GLN A 103 -17.99 1.47 -0.96
N ARG A 104 -19.13 1.96 -1.42
CA ARG A 104 -20.38 1.16 -1.49
C ARG A 104 -20.22 -0.07 -2.36
N HIS A 105 -19.45 0.02 -3.45
CA HIS A 105 -19.14 -1.14 -4.28
C HIS A 105 -18.35 -2.20 -3.48
N VAL A 106 -17.34 -1.76 -2.72
CA VAL A 106 -16.58 -2.65 -1.83
C VAL A 106 -17.48 -3.23 -0.73
N TYR A 107 -18.36 -2.43 -0.10
CA TYR A 107 -19.26 -2.94 0.95
C TYR A 107 -20.19 -4.05 0.47
N LYS A 108 -20.71 -3.94 -0.75
CA LYS A 108 -21.55 -4.99 -1.35
C LYS A 108 -20.81 -6.32 -1.44
N THR A 109 -19.55 -6.30 -1.84
CA THR A 109 -18.74 -7.52 -1.93
C THR A 109 -18.33 -8.02 -0.55
N LEU A 110 -18.00 -7.13 0.40
CA LEU A 110 -17.73 -7.52 1.78
C LEU A 110 -18.95 -8.15 2.47
N ALA A 111 -20.18 -7.74 2.11
CA ALA A 111 -21.39 -8.40 2.57
C ALA A 111 -21.48 -9.85 2.08
N ARG A 112 -21.06 -10.14 0.85
CA ARG A 112 -20.96 -11.50 0.31
C ARG A 112 -19.87 -12.32 1.03
N VAL A 113 -18.78 -11.69 1.46
CA VAL A 113 -17.78 -12.36 2.32
C VAL A 113 -18.39 -12.69 3.69
N THR A 114 -19.16 -11.77 4.25
CA THR A 114 -19.82 -12.00 5.55
C THR A 114 -20.86 -13.13 5.50
N SER A 115 -21.62 -13.25 4.40
CA SER A 115 -22.60 -14.33 4.21
C SER A 115 -21.95 -15.67 3.85
N GLY A 116 -20.65 -15.73 3.59
CA GLY A 116 -19.95 -16.94 3.15
C GLY A 116 -20.09 -17.26 1.65
N GLU A 117 -20.77 -16.40 0.88
CA GLU A 117 -20.91 -16.54 -0.57
C GLU A 117 -19.58 -16.30 -1.30
N CYS A 118 -18.79 -15.33 -0.84
CA CYS A 118 -17.47 -15.01 -1.38
C CYS A 118 -16.39 -15.41 -0.37
N LYS A 119 -15.62 -16.47 -0.68
CA LYS A 119 -14.55 -16.95 0.22
C LYS A 119 -13.16 -16.44 -0.17
N ARG A 120 -12.99 -15.95 -1.39
CA ARG A 120 -11.71 -15.44 -1.92
C ARG A 120 -11.95 -14.11 -2.60
N LEU A 121 -11.39 -13.07 -2.03
CA LEU A 121 -11.58 -11.70 -2.51
C LEU A 121 -10.25 -10.98 -2.68
N MET A 122 -10.03 -10.40 -3.85
CA MET A 122 -8.93 -9.45 -4.11
C MET A 122 -9.49 -8.04 -4.25
N ILE A 123 -8.82 -7.06 -3.63
CA ILE A 123 -9.19 -5.64 -3.71
C ILE A 123 -7.97 -4.82 -4.12
N PHE A 124 -8.00 -4.30 -5.34
CA PHE A 124 -6.96 -3.44 -5.89
C PHE A 124 -7.46 -2.00 -5.95
N MET A 125 -6.77 -1.11 -5.27
CA MET A 125 -7.13 0.31 -5.18
C MET A 125 -5.89 1.18 -5.11
N PRO A 126 -5.96 2.42 -5.63
CA PRO A 126 -4.84 3.34 -5.60
C PRO A 126 -4.40 3.67 -4.17
N PRO A 127 -3.15 4.10 -3.97
CA PRO A 127 -2.68 4.58 -2.68
C PRO A 127 -3.57 5.71 -2.12
N ARG A 128 -3.71 5.77 -0.80
CA ARG A 128 -4.45 6.82 -0.08
C ARG A 128 -5.96 6.92 -0.35
N HIS A 129 -6.58 5.90 -0.93
CA HIS A 129 -8.04 5.81 -1.10
C HIS A 129 -8.74 5.05 0.03
N GLY A 130 -8.08 4.83 1.16
CA GLY A 130 -8.69 4.30 2.38
C GLY A 130 -8.86 2.77 2.43
N LYS A 131 -8.27 2.00 1.49
CA LYS A 131 -8.41 0.53 1.42
C LYS A 131 -8.13 -0.16 2.75
N SER A 132 -6.97 0.06 3.35
CA SER A 132 -6.57 -0.59 4.61
C SER A 132 -7.44 -0.14 5.79
N GLU A 133 -7.80 1.15 5.86
CA GLU A 133 -8.65 1.65 6.95
C GLU A 133 -10.06 1.07 6.87
N MET A 134 -10.61 0.95 5.67
CA MET A 134 -11.96 0.44 5.42
C MET A 134 -12.03 -1.08 5.62
N VAL A 135 -11.12 -1.83 4.99
CA VAL A 135 -11.19 -3.30 4.93
C VAL A 135 -10.38 -3.93 6.06
N THR A 136 -9.06 -3.69 6.12
CA THR A 136 -8.22 -4.35 7.12
C THR A 136 -8.60 -3.98 8.54
N VAL A 137 -8.89 -2.70 8.80
CA VAL A 137 -9.16 -2.24 10.16
C VAL A 137 -10.65 -2.31 10.50
N ARG A 138 -11.51 -1.58 9.75
CA ARG A 138 -12.92 -1.40 10.12
C ARG A 138 -13.75 -2.65 9.87
N TYR A 139 -13.60 -3.27 8.71
CA TYR A 139 -14.36 -4.48 8.41
C TYR A 139 -13.96 -5.62 9.35
N THR A 140 -12.68 -5.82 9.60
CA THR A 140 -12.22 -6.83 10.55
C THR A 140 -12.74 -6.57 11.97
N ALA A 141 -12.68 -5.31 12.45
CA ALA A 141 -13.26 -4.96 13.75
C ALA A 141 -14.76 -5.24 13.80
N TRP A 142 -15.51 -4.86 12.77
CA TRP A 142 -16.94 -5.13 12.67
C TRP A 142 -17.25 -6.63 12.64
N ARG A 143 -16.47 -7.44 11.90
CA ARG A 143 -16.62 -8.91 11.89
C ARG A 143 -16.43 -9.54 13.28
N LEU A 144 -15.42 -9.10 14.01
CA LEU A 144 -15.19 -9.54 15.41
C LEU A 144 -16.30 -9.09 16.35
N LEU A 145 -16.89 -7.94 16.07
CA LEU A 145 -18.06 -7.47 16.79
C LEU A 145 -19.32 -8.28 16.45
N GLN A 146 -19.48 -8.82 15.25
CA GLN A 146 -20.58 -9.72 14.86
C GLN A 146 -20.36 -11.15 15.37
N ASP A 147 -19.13 -11.62 15.30
CA ASP A 147 -18.73 -12.96 15.76
C ASP A 147 -17.43 -12.87 16.58
N SER A 148 -17.58 -12.82 17.88
CA SER A 148 -16.46 -12.70 18.80
C SER A 148 -15.69 -14.01 19.03
N LYS A 149 -16.10 -15.14 18.44
CA LYS A 149 -15.35 -16.39 18.37
C LYS A 149 -14.48 -16.50 17.12
N LEU A 150 -14.61 -15.55 16.19
CA LEU A 150 -13.88 -15.56 14.92
C LEU A 150 -12.37 -15.47 15.15
N ASN A 151 -11.63 -16.43 14.59
CA ASN A 151 -10.18 -16.37 14.50
C ASN A 151 -9.76 -15.55 13.28
N VAL A 152 -8.86 -14.58 13.49
CA VAL A 152 -8.42 -13.65 12.43
C VAL A 152 -6.91 -13.68 12.29
N ILE A 153 -6.43 -13.84 11.04
CA ILE A 153 -5.03 -13.65 10.67
C ILE A 153 -4.90 -12.34 9.89
N LEU A 154 -3.97 -11.47 10.30
CA LEU A 154 -3.66 -10.20 9.64
C LEU A 154 -2.25 -10.27 9.06
N GLY A 155 -2.14 -10.36 7.73
CA GLY A 155 -0.86 -10.38 7.03
C GLY A 155 -0.47 -9.00 6.48
N SER A 156 0.83 -8.66 6.47
CA SER A 156 1.36 -7.49 5.77
C SER A 156 2.84 -7.66 5.44
N TYR A 157 3.44 -6.74 4.65
CA TYR A 157 4.85 -6.85 4.24
C TYR A 157 5.85 -6.95 5.40
N ASN A 158 5.50 -6.51 6.59
CA ASN A 158 6.30 -6.70 7.81
C ASN A 158 5.45 -6.74 9.08
N GLN A 159 6.02 -7.30 10.15
CA GLN A 159 5.37 -7.44 11.45
C GLN A 159 4.90 -6.10 12.04
N ARG A 160 5.72 -5.05 11.93
CA ARG A 160 5.40 -3.72 12.49
C ARG A 160 4.10 -3.13 11.93
N LEU A 161 3.84 -3.30 10.63
CA LEU A 161 2.61 -2.81 10.00
C LEU A 161 1.42 -3.69 10.37
N ALA A 162 1.58 -5.01 10.35
CA ALA A 162 0.55 -5.95 10.77
C ALA A 162 0.11 -5.67 12.23
N ASP A 163 1.06 -5.47 13.15
CA ASP A 163 0.80 -5.08 14.54
C ASP A 163 0.10 -3.72 14.67
N LYS A 164 0.40 -2.78 13.80
CA LYS A 164 -0.29 -1.48 13.77
C LYS A 164 -1.77 -1.65 13.45
N PHE A 165 -2.11 -2.51 12.50
CA PHE A 165 -3.50 -2.85 12.19
C PHE A 165 -4.16 -3.58 13.36
N SER A 166 -3.51 -4.59 13.91
CA SER A 166 -3.99 -5.34 15.07
C SER A 166 -4.33 -4.40 16.25
N ARG A 167 -3.43 -3.48 16.63
CA ARG A 167 -3.69 -2.49 17.68
C ARG A 167 -4.88 -1.57 17.38
N LYS A 168 -5.09 -1.17 16.13
CA LYS A 168 -6.25 -0.36 15.75
C LYS A 168 -7.55 -1.13 15.89
N ILE A 169 -7.59 -2.37 15.40
CA ILE A 169 -8.74 -3.26 15.50
C ILE A 169 -9.08 -3.48 16.97
N LYS A 170 -8.08 -3.84 17.78
CA LYS A 170 -8.24 -4.06 19.23
C LYS A 170 -8.86 -2.85 19.93
N ARG A 171 -8.38 -1.63 19.65
CA ARG A 171 -8.94 -0.39 20.23
C ARG A 171 -10.42 -0.21 19.86
N ILE A 172 -10.78 -0.48 18.61
CA ILE A 172 -12.18 -0.37 18.16
C ILE A 172 -13.05 -1.40 18.88
N VAL A 173 -12.61 -2.66 18.93
CA VAL A 173 -13.34 -3.74 19.61
C VAL A 173 -13.50 -3.44 21.11
N GLN A 174 -12.45 -2.92 21.76
CA GLN A 174 -12.49 -2.56 23.17
C GLN A 174 -13.35 -1.34 23.49
N SER A 175 -13.31 -0.30 22.62
CA SER A 175 -14.09 0.93 22.83
C SER A 175 -15.58 0.78 22.48
N SER A 176 -15.92 -0.25 21.71
CA SER A 176 -17.30 -0.56 21.38
C SER A 176 -17.91 -1.25 22.60
N SER A 177 -18.76 -0.53 23.36
CA SER A 177 -19.63 -1.09 24.41
C SER A 177 -20.72 -2.01 23.80
N PHE A 178 -20.30 -2.85 22.89
CA PHE A 178 -21.15 -3.63 22.00
C PHE A 178 -21.37 -5.01 22.61
N SER A 179 -22.55 -5.25 23.13
CA SER A 179 -23.02 -6.59 23.48
C SER A 179 -23.45 -7.31 22.20
N LEU A 180 -22.65 -8.26 21.79
CA LEU A 180 -22.85 -8.98 20.54
C LEU A 180 -23.56 -10.30 20.79
N SER A 181 -24.76 -10.35 20.66
CA SER A 181 -25.63 -11.52 20.54
C SER A 181 -26.79 -11.56 21.53
N GLU A 182 -27.95 -11.74 20.98
CA GLU A 182 -29.25 -11.83 21.66
C GLU A 182 -29.37 -12.99 22.66
N ASN A 183 -28.32 -13.77 22.91
CA ASN A 183 -28.42 -15.01 23.68
C ASN A 183 -27.44 -15.13 24.86
N ARG A 184 -26.84 -14.06 25.37
CA ARG A 184 -25.87 -14.21 26.47
C ARG A 184 -26.14 -13.29 27.67
N GLY A 185 -26.51 -13.93 28.76
CA GLY A 185 -26.88 -13.31 30.04
C GLY A 185 -25.76 -12.53 30.72
N LYS A 186 -26.09 -11.95 31.84
CA LYS A 186 -25.42 -10.98 32.73
C LYS A 186 -23.89 -11.05 32.93
N GLU A 187 -23.20 -12.10 32.49
CA GLU A 187 -21.75 -12.28 32.69
C GLU A 187 -20.91 -11.48 31.67
N GLN A 188 -21.48 -11.03 30.58
CA GLN A 188 -20.72 -10.40 29.48
C GLN A 188 -20.53 -8.88 29.59
N ALA A 189 -21.21 -8.22 30.49
CA ALA A 189 -20.96 -6.80 30.80
C ALA A 189 -19.61 -6.51 31.48
N LYS A 190 -18.90 -7.55 31.94
CA LYS A 190 -17.52 -7.48 32.45
C LYS A 190 -16.48 -7.69 31.34
N ALA A 191 -16.88 -7.86 30.12
CA ALA A 191 -16.13 -8.48 29.04
C ALA A 191 -15.27 -7.55 28.19
N CYS A 192 -14.87 -6.39 28.66
CA CYS A 192 -13.79 -5.61 28.05
C CYS A 192 -12.41 -5.89 28.68
N THR A 193 -12.31 -6.83 29.60
CA THR A 193 -11.02 -7.33 30.09
C THR A 193 -10.56 -8.44 29.18
N LEU A 194 -9.55 -8.14 28.36
CA LEU A 194 -8.90 -9.13 27.52
C LEU A 194 -8.35 -10.28 28.38
N ASN A 195 -8.48 -11.50 27.87
CA ASN A 195 -7.90 -12.70 28.47
C ASN A 195 -6.36 -12.66 28.48
N ARG A 196 -5.72 -13.72 28.93
CA ARG A 196 -4.27 -13.85 29.19
C ARG A 196 -3.38 -13.44 28.00
N LEU A 197 -3.83 -13.60 26.75
CA LEU A 197 -3.11 -13.17 25.54
C LEU A 197 -3.49 -11.73 25.19
N ASN A 198 -2.58 -10.78 25.40
CA ASN A 198 -2.82 -9.35 25.21
C ASN A 198 -1.60 -8.61 24.64
N THR A 199 -0.98 -9.16 23.60
CA THR A 199 0.14 -8.49 22.92
C THR A 199 -0.31 -7.67 21.72
N ALA A 200 0.60 -7.00 21.05
CA ALA A 200 0.32 -6.29 19.80
C ALA A 200 0.11 -7.25 18.62
N SER A 201 0.83 -8.36 18.62
CA SER A 201 0.80 -9.38 17.58
C SER A 201 -0.27 -10.45 17.79
N GLU A 202 -0.71 -10.65 19.03
CA GLU A 202 -1.70 -11.67 19.36
C GLU A 202 -2.54 -11.24 20.55
N TRP A 203 -3.85 -11.32 20.41
CA TRP A 203 -4.80 -11.03 21.49
C TRP A 203 -6.09 -11.81 21.29
N GLU A 204 -6.77 -12.07 22.40
CA GLU A 204 -7.96 -12.90 22.47
C GLU A 204 -9.17 -12.07 22.87
N THR A 205 -10.31 -12.34 22.24
CA THR A 205 -11.60 -11.82 22.68
C THR A 205 -12.05 -12.53 23.95
N PRO A 206 -12.97 -11.96 24.73
CA PRO A 206 -13.46 -12.59 25.96
C PRO A 206 -14.10 -13.96 25.79
N VAL A 207 -14.46 -14.32 24.58
CA VAL A 207 -15.18 -15.56 24.26
C VAL A 207 -14.35 -16.56 23.43
N GLY A 208 -13.05 -16.32 23.32
CA GLY A 208 -12.08 -17.25 22.74
C GLY A 208 -11.77 -17.06 21.26
N GLY A 209 -12.25 -16.00 20.59
CA GLY A 209 -11.76 -15.65 19.26
C GLY A 209 -10.39 -14.99 19.33
N VAL A 210 -9.46 -15.37 18.48
CA VAL A 210 -8.07 -14.89 18.53
C VAL A 210 -7.74 -14.07 17.28
N VAL A 211 -7.03 -12.96 17.48
CA VAL A 211 -6.48 -12.14 16.38
C VAL A 211 -4.98 -12.24 16.41
N ARG A 212 -4.38 -12.70 15.31
CA ARG A 212 -2.94 -12.79 15.14
C ARG A 212 -2.46 -11.99 13.94
N SER A 213 -1.45 -11.14 14.16
CA SER A 213 -0.79 -10.38 13.10
C SER A 213 0.57 -10.98 12.76
N VAL A 214 0.90 -11.00 11.46
CA VAL A 214 2.12 -11.61 10.93
C VAL A 214 2.69 -10.79 9.76
N GLY A 215 3.99 -10.64 9.73
CA GLY A 215 4.71 -10.09 8.57
C GLY A 215 5.09 -11.19 7.58
N VAL A 216 5.32 -10.85 6.32
CA VAL A 216 5.85 -11.78 5.30
C VAL A 216 7.11 -12.48 5.80
N GLY A 217 7.11 -13.81 5.75
CA GLY A 217 8.16 -14.69 6.25
C GLY A 217 8.13 -14.92 7.75
N GLY A 218 7.09 -14.46 8.45
CA GLY A 218 6.82 -14.82 9.85
C GLY A 218 5.95 -16.06 9.94
N GLY A 219 6.31 -16.99 10.83
CA GLY A 219 5.55 -18.22 11.04
C GLY A 219 4.29 -18.02 11.89
N ILE A 220 3.23 -18.75 11.57
CA ILE A 220 1.95 -18.81 12.29
C ILE A 220 1.54 -20.25 12.60
N ALA A 221 2.52 -21.11 12.86
CA ALA A 221 2.25 -22.52 13.17
C ALA A 221 1.30 -22.66 14.36
N GLY A 222 0.40 -23.63 14.28
CA GLY A 222 -0.57 -23.94 15.35
C GLY A 222 -1.76 -22.99 15.46
N PHE A 223 -1.93 -22.03 14.51
CA PHE A 223 -3.03 -21.08 14.52
C PHE A 223 -3.89 -21.22 13.25
N GLY A 224 -5.21 -21.34 13.40
CA GLY A 224 -6.18 -21.34 12.29
C GLY A 224 -6.87 -19.99 12.14
N GLY A 225 -7.32 -19.66 10.92
CA GLY A 225 -8.04 -18.42 10.64
C GLY A 225 -9.36 -18.63 9.91
N GLY A 226 -10.46 -18.19 10.50
CA GLY A 226 -11.78 -18.11 9.86
C GLY A 226 -11.91 -16.86 8.97
N LEU A 227 -11.10 -15.82 9.23
CA LEU A 227 -10.93 -14.66 8.35
C LEU A 227 -9.45 -14.31 8.24
N ILE A 228 -8.93 -14.34 7.03
CA ILE A 228 -7.54 -13.97 6.74
C ILE A 228 -7.55 -12.69 5.90
N VAL A 229 -6.86 -11.64 6.38
CA VAL A 229 -6.75 -10.37 5.68
C VAL A 229 -5.28 -10.06 5.43
N ILE A 230 -4.88 -10.02 4.17
CA ILE A 230 -3.51 -9.69 3.75
C ILE A 230 -3.53 -8.28 3.14
N ASP A 231 -2.77 -7.35 3.73
CA ASP A 231 -2.74 -5.95 3.31
C ASP A 231 -1.34 -5.52 2.87
N ASP A 232 -1.23 -5.17 1.58
CA ASP A 232 0.00 -4.72 0.93
C ASP A 232 1.22 -5.62 1.30
N PRO A 233 1.29 -6.89 0.81
CA PRO A 233 2.37 -7.82 1.15
C PRO A 233 3.73 -7.43 0.56
N VAL A 234 3.78 -6.44 -0.33
CA VAL A 234 4.98 -5.86 -0.94
C VAL A 234 5.14 -4.42 -0.48
N ARG A 235 6.35 -4.05 -0.01
CA ARG A 235 6.61 -2.75 0.63
C ARG A 235 6.85 -1.62 -0.36
N SER A 236 7.59 -1.88 -1.44
CA SER A 236 8.15 -0.85 -2.32
C SER A 236 8.34 -1.35 -3.74
N ARG A 237 8.61 -0.44 -4.67
CA ARG A 237 8.98 -0.76 -6.05
C ARG A 237 10.18 -1.72 -6.09
N ALA A 238 11.23 -1.44 -5.35
CA ALA A 238 12.42 -2.29 -5.30
C ALA A 238 12.12 -3.72 -4.82
N ASP A 239 11.22 -3.88 -3.85
CA ASP A 239 10.82 -5.22 -3.40
C ASP A 239 9.95 -5.92 -4.49
N ALA A 240 9.11 -5.16 -5.21
CA ALA A 240 8.27 -5.69 -6.29
C ALA A 240 9.06 -6.14 -7.52
N GLU A 241 10.12 -5.43 -7.88
CA GLU A 241 10.97 -5.78 -9.02
C GLU A 241 11.92 -6.95 -8.71
N SER A 242 12.18 -7.22 -7.44
CA SER A 242 13.03 -8.34 -7.02
C SER A 242 12.28 -9.67 -7.08
N THR A 243 12.70 -10.59 -7.97
CA THR A 243 12.14 -11.94 -8.09
C THR A 243 12.21 -12.68 -6.75
N THR A 244 13.37 -12.68 -6.08
CA THR A 244 13.55 -13.32 -4.76
C THR A 244 12.54 -12.80 -3.72
N LYS A 245 12.20 -11.50 -3.77
CA LYS A 245 11.21 -10.94 -2.84
C LYS A 245 9.79 -11.38 -3.20
N ARG A 246 9.46 -11.44 -4.49
CA ARG A 246 8.16 -11.95 -4.94
C ARG A 246 7.99 -13.43 -4.60
N ASP A 247 9.03 -14.24 -4.83
CA ASP A 247 9.03 -15.67 -4.48
C ASP A 247 8.81 -15.88 -2.99
N ARG A 248 9.52 -15.12 -2.14
CA ARG A 248 9.33 -15.19 -0.69
C ARG A 248 7.89 -14.84 -0.25
N VAL A 249 7.24 -13.89 -0.91
CA VAL A 249 5.83 -13.55 -0.61
C VAL A 249 4.90 -14.68 -1.01
N ASP A 250 5.14 -15.32 -2.14
CA ASP A 250 4.37 -16.45 -2.67
C ASP A 250 4.54 -17.70 -1.79
N GLU A 251 5.78 -18.05 -1.43
CA GLU A 251 6.10 -19.15 -0.51
C GLU A 251 5.43 -18.92 0.85
N TRP A 252 5.57 -17.73 1.42
CA TRP A 252 4.91 -17.38 2.68
C TRP A 252 3.38 -17.50 2.58
N PHE A 253 2.78 -17.09 1.47
CA PHE A 253 1.35 -17.25 1.27
C PHE A 253 0.96 -18.72 1.23
N LYS A 254 1.68 -19.55 0.48
CA LYS A 254 1.37 -20.98 0.29
C LYS A 254 1.61 -21.79 1.55
N ASP A 255 2.77 -21.63 2.17
CA ASP A 255 3.24 -22.48 3.25
C ASP A 255 2.72 -22.04 4.63
N ASP A 256 2.70 -20.73 4.90
CA ASP A 256 2.32 -20.22 6.21
C ASP A 256 0.85 -19.79 6.29
N ILE A 257 0.31 -19.12 5.25
CA ILE A 257 -1.03 -18.54 5.30
C ILE A 257 -2.09 -19.54 4.82
N TYR A 258 -1.91 -20.10 3.63
CA TYR A 258 -2.93 -20.95 3.00
C TYR A 258 -3.18 -22.23 3.78
N THR A 259 -2.15 -22.80 4.39
CA THR A 259 -2.25 -23.98 5.26
C THR A 259 -3.00 -23.72 6.59
N ARG A 260 -3.36 -22.48 6.90
CA ARG A 260 -4.06 -22.07 8.14
C ARG A 260 -5.55 -21.77 7.95
N ILE A 261 -6.09 -22.11 6.79
CA ILE A 261 -7.49 -21.86 6.47
C ILE A 261 -8.38 -22.82 7.26
N GLU A 262 -9.27 -22.26 8.07
CA GLU A 262 -10.33 -23.03 8.73
C GLU A 262 -11.46 -23.40 7.74
N PRO A 263 -12.28 -24.43 8.03
CA PRO A 263 -13.46 -24.72 7.24
C PRO A 263 -14.34 -23.48 7.07
N ASN A 264 -14.73 -23.15 5.84
CA ASN A 264 -15.50 -21.94 5.49
C ASN A 264 -14.81 -20.59 5.67
N ALA A 265 -13.50 -20.57 5.89
CA ALA A 265 -12.74 -19.35 6.01
C ALA A 265 -12.75 -18.50 4.73
N ALA A 266 -12.69 -17.19 4.92
CA ALA A 266 -12.50 -16.23 3.85
C ALA A 266 -11.08 -15.65 3.85
N ILE A 267 -10.50 -15.47 2.66
CA ILE A 267 -9.26 -14.71 2.45
C ILE A 267 -9.57 -13.43 1.70
N ILE A 268 -9.10 -12.31 2.21
CA ILE A 268 -9.17 -11.01 1.55
C ILE A 268 -7.74 -10.53 1.32
N LEU A 269 -7.33 -10.45 0.05
CA LEU A 269 -6.05 -9.87 -0.37
C LEU A 269 -6.28 -8.42 -0.83
N ILE A 270 -5.71 -7.48 -0.10
CA ILE A 270 -5.81 -6.06 -0.39
C ILE A 270 -4.43 -5.58 -0.79
N GLN A 271 -4.29 -5.03 -1.98
CA GLN A 271 -3.01 -4.47 -2.38
C GLN A 271 -3.12 -3.35 -3.40
N THR A 272 -2.05 -2.58 -3.47
CA THR A 272 -1.72 -1.76 -4.63
C THR A 272 -0.89 -2.64 -5.57
N ARG A 273 -1.27 -2.74 -6.83
CA ARG A 273 -0.51 -3.52 -7.81
C ARG A 273 0.82 -2.85 -8.10
N TRP A 274 1.91 -3.57 -7.94
CA TRP A 274 3.26 -3.06 -8.21
C TRP A 274 3.89 -3.70 -9.44
N HIS A 275 3.64 -4.99 -9.64
CA HIS A 275 4.22 -5.83 -10.67
C HIS A 275 3.20 -6.84 -11.15
N GLU A 276 3.27 -7.28 -12.41
CA GLU A 276 2.36 -8.31 -12.93
C GLU A 276 2.50 -9.64 -12.22
N ASP A 277 3.76 -10.02 -11.89
CA ASP A 277 4.11 -11.25 -11.15
C ASP A 277 4.14 -11.00 -9.63
N ASP A 278 3.31 -10.09 -9.09
CA ASP A 278 3.07 -10.00 -7.65
C ASP A 278 2.15 -11.13 -7.16
N LEU A 279 1.97 -11.28 -5.85
CA LEU A 279 1.13 -12.36 -5.29
C LEU A 279 -0.25 -12.43 -5.97
N ALA A 280 -0.91 -11.29 -6.18
CA ALA A 280 -2.20 -11.29 -6.86
C ALA A 280 -2.09 -11.74 -8.32
N GLY A 281 -1.04 -11.35 -9.03
CA GLY A 281 -0.79 -11.79 -10.41
C GLY A 281 -0.62 -13.30 -10.51
N ARG A 282 0.15 -13.90 -9.59
CA ARG A 282 0.35 -15.35 -9.52
C ARG A 282 -0.95 -16.10 -9.22
N LEU A 283 -1.71 -15.64 -8.24
CA LEU A 283 -3.01 -16.25 -7.90
C LEU A 283 -4.05 -16.09 -9.01
N LEU A 284 -4.03 -14.97 -9.76
CA LEU A 284 -4.90 -14.79 -10.92
C LEU A 284 -4.51 -15.72 -12.07
N LYS A 285 -3.23 -15.91 -12.31
CA LYS A 285 -2.74 -16.87 -13.30
C LYS A 285 -3.13 -18.29 -12.92
N GLU A 286 -2.93 -18.67 -11.66
CA GLU A 286 -3.34 -19.97 -11.14
C GLU A 286 -4.86 -20.19 -11.31
N ARG A 287 -5.70 -19.18 -11.04
CA ARG A 287 -7.14 -19.20 -11.30
C ARG A 287 -7.46 -19.48 -12.77
N ASP A 288 -6.76 -18.81 -13.69
CA ASP A 288 -6.99 -18.94 -15.13
C ASP A 288 -6.52 -20.30 -15.66
N ASP A 289 -5.55 -20.92 -14.99
CA ASP A 289 -5.09 -22.30 -15.22
C ASP A 289 -5.99 -23.38 -14.54
N GLY A 290 -7.16 -23.01 -14.02
CA GLY A 290 -8.14 -23.93 -13.42
C GLY A 290 -8.07 -24.07 -11.90
N GLY A 291 -7.28 -23.24 -11.24
CA GLY A 291 -7.17 -23.20 -9.78
C GLY A 291 -8.33 -22.50 -9.07
N GLU A 292 -8.10 -22.06 -7.84
CA GLU A 292 -9.12 -21.49 -6.97
C GLU A 292 -9.71 -20.18 -7.54
N LYS A 293 -11.04 -20.06 -7.49
CA LYS A 293 -11.75 -18.85 -7.99
C LYS A 293 -11.63 -17.69 -7.02
N TRP A 294 -11.22 -16.53 -7.52
CA TRP A 294 -11.13 -15.28 -6.79
C TRP A 294 -12.09 -14.24 -7.37
N ASP A 295 -12.91 -13.64 -6.51
CA ASP A 295 -13.62 -12.41 -6.83
C ASP A 295 -12.64 -11.23 -6.82
N VAL A 296 -12.69 -10.36 -7.82
CA VAL A 296 -11.73 -9.27 -7.98
C VAL A 296 -12.44 -7.93 -8.04
N ILE A 297 -12.07 -7.02 -7.16
CA ILE A 297 -12.39 -5.60 -7.25
C ILE A 297 -11.13 -4.86 -7.68
N SER A 298 -11.13 -4.34 -8.90
CA SER A 298 -10.04 -3.49 -9.40
C SER A 298 -10.60 -2.09 -9.70
N LEU A 299 -10.13 -1.09 -8.97
CA LEU A 299 -10.64 0.28 -9.05
C LEU A 299 -9.50 1.23 -9.49
N PRO A 300 -9.45 1.61 -10.77
CA PRO A 300 -8.45 2.57 -11.26
C PRO A 300 -8.73 3.98 -10.72
N ALA A 301 -7.66 4.76 -10.49
CA ALA A 301 -7.78 6.15 -10.03
C ALA A 301 -8.50 7.03 -11.04
N ILE A 302 -8.27 6.81 -12.32
CA ILE A 302 -8.95 7.47 -13.44
C ILE A 302 -9.76 6.41 -14.18
N ALA A 303 -11.04 6.65 -14.35
CA ALA A 303 -11.95 5.74 -15.03
C ALA A 303 -11.54 5.53 -16.49
N GLU A 304 -11.59 4.29 -16.94
CA GLU A 304 -11.41 3.86 -18.32
C GLU A 304 -12.76 3.43 -18.94
N GLN A 305 -12.74 2.97 -20.17
CA GLN A 305 -13.92 2.35 -20.78
C GLN A 305 -14.29 1.10 -19.93
N ASN A 306 -15.58 0.87 -19.71
CA ASN A 306 -16.11 -0.23 -18.88
C ASN A 306 -15.71 -0.15 -17.40
N ASP A 307 -15.72 1.04 -16.82
CA ASP A 307 -15.42 1.26 -15.40
C ASP A 307 -16.29 0.40 -14.47
N PRO A 308 -15.70 -0.34 -13.49
CA PRO A 308 -16.41 -1.30 -12.64
C PRO A 308 -17.55 -0.70 -11.82
N ILE A 309 -17.51 0.60 -11.56
CA ILE A 309 -18.57 1.33 -10.81
C ILE A 309 -19.35 2.31 -11.69
N GLY A 310 -19.20 2.21 -13.04
CA GLY A 310 -19.93 3.01 -14.01
C GLY A 310 -19.61 4.50 -13.94
N ARG A 311 -18.34 4.88 -13.78
CA ARG A 311 -17.86 6.26 -14.01
C ARG A 311 -17.67 6.48 -15.51
N ALA A 312 -17.94 7.69 -15.98
CA ALA A 312 -17.54 8.07 -17.33
C ALA A 312 -16.00 8.07 -17.45
N ALA A 313 -15.48 7.66 -18.60
CA ALA A 313 -14.02 7.66 -18.86
C ALA A 313 -13.40 9.02 -18.52
N GLY A 314 -12.20 9.01 -17.97
CA GLY A 314 -11.48 10.20 -17.51
C GLY A 314 -11.91 10.75 -16.15
N LYS A 315 -12.93 10.21 -15.47
CA LYS A 315 -13.36 10.66 -14.14
C LYS A 315 -12.51 10.04 -13.03
N ALA A 316 -12.14 10.87 -12.04
CA ALA A 316 -11.40 10.41 -10.87
C ALA A 316 -12.22 9.49 -9.95
N LEU A 317 -11.57 8.54 -9.27
CA LEU A 317 -12.19 7.63 -8.30
C LEU A 317 -12.77 8.39 -7.10
N CYS A 318 -12.02 9.35 -6.59
CA CYS A 318 -12.40 10.18 -5.45
C CYS A 318 -12.02 11.65 -5.72
N PRO A 319 -12.83 12.42 -6.48
CA PRO A 319 -12.48 13.77 -6.93
C PRO A 319 -12.17 14.75 -5.80
N LYS A 320 -12.84 14.62 -4.64
CA LYS A 320 -12.59 15.49 -3.48
C LYS A 320 -11.21 15.31 -2.85
N LEU A 321 -10.61 14.12 -2.94
CA LEU A 321 -9.27 13.84 -2.41
C LEU A 321 -8.19 13.96 -3.50
N PHE A 322 -8.51 13.45 -4.69
CA PHE A 322 -7.61 13.37 -5.84
C PHE A 322 -8.40 13.72 -7.10
N ASP A 323 -8.40 15.00 -7.47
CA ASP A 323 -8.94 15.46 -8.74
C ASP A 323 -8.03 15.05 -9.91
N ILE A 324 -8.53 15.19 -11.14
CA ILE A 324 -7.79 14.81 -12.35
C ILE A 324 -6.49 15.59 -12.49
N ALA A 325 -6.47 16.88 -12.14
CA ALA A 325 -5.26 17.70 -12.21
C ALA A 325 -4.16 17.17 -11.28
N LYS A 326 -4.53 16.78 -10.05
CA LYS A 326 -3.61 16.17 -9.09
C LYS A 326 -3.13 14.80 -9.55
N LEU A 327 -4.02 13.96 -10.09
CA LEU A 327 -3.67 12.64 -10.65
C LEU A 327 -2.73 12.78 -11.85
N ASN A 328 -2.95 13.76 -12.73
CA ASN A 328 -2.04 14.02 -13.85
C ASN A 328 -0.66 14.52 -13.38
N ARG A 329 -0.59 15.32 -12.30
CA ARG A 329 0.71 15.67 -11.67
C ARG A 329 1.43 14.43 -11.15
N PHE A 330 0.70 13.48 -10.52
CA PHE A 330 1.29 12.21 -10.10
C PHE A 330 1.77 11.38 -11.29
N ARG A 331 0.96 11.26 -12.35
CA ARG A 331 1.36 10.56 -13.59
C ARG A 331 2.66 11.14 -14.15
N LYS A 332 2.75 12.46 -14.24
CA LYS A 332 3.95 13.14 -14.72
C LYS A 332 5.17 12.86 -13.82
N LYS A 333 5.00 12.88 -12.50
CA LYS A 333 6.11 12.67 -11.55
C LYS A 333 6.56 11.21 -11.45
N LEU A 334 5.64 10.26 -11.58
CA LEU A 334 5.90 8.81 -11.42
C LEU A 334 6.28 8.12 -12.74
N GLY A 335 5.96 8.75 -13.88
CA GLY A 335 6.00 8.11 -15.20
C GLY A 335 4.82 7.19 -15.44
N SER A 336 4.61 6.82 -16.71
CA SER A 336 3.46 6.00 -17.14
C SER A 336 3.50 4.60 -16.54
N TYR A 337 4.67 3.97 -16.48
CA TYR A 337 4.85 2.62 -15.91
C TYR A 337 4.39 2.53 -14.45
N SER A 338 4.95 3.38 -13.58
CA SER A 338 4.58 3.37 -12.16
C SER A 338 3.14 3.84 -11.95
N PHE A 339 2.65 4.80 -12.73
CA PHE A 339 1.28 5.27 -12.61
C PHE A 339 0.27 4.20 -13.05
N SER A 340 0.53 3.48 -14.14
CA SER A 340 -0.31 2.37 -14.60
C SER A 340 -0.44 1.29 -13.52
N ALA A 341 0.66 0.88 -12.95
CA ALA A 341 0.67 -0.13 -11.88
C ALA A 341 -0.06 0.37 -10.62
N LEU A 342 0.37 1.48 -10.02
CA LEU A 342 -0.08 1.93 -8.69
C LEU A 342 -1.45 2.60 -8.71
N TYR A 343 -1.73 3.39 -9.75
CA TYR A 343 -2.94 4.21 -9.80
C TYR A 343 -4.02 3.63 -10.69
N GLN A 344 -3.66 2.93 -11.79
CA GLN A 344 -4.64 2.27 -12.64
C GLN A 344 -4.84 0.79 -12.30
N GLN A 345 -4.05 0.22 -11.40
CA GLN A 345 -4.06 -1.20 -11.00
C GLN A 345 -3.75 -2.16 -12.16
N GLN A 346 -3.04 -1.65 -13.16
CA GLN A 346 -2.63 -2.36 -14.37
C GLN A 346 -1.11 -2.38 -14.45
N PRO A 347 -0.43 -3.26 -13.69
CA PRO A 347 0.98 -3.48 -13.90
C PRO A 347 1.16 -4.08 -15.30
N VAL A 348 1.98 -3.43 -16.10
CA VAL A 348 2.30 -3.91 -17.46
C VAL A 348 3.59 -4.71 -17.42
N PRO A 349 3.71 -5.76 -18.25
CA PRO A 349 4.97 -6.46 -18.42
C PRO A 349 6.07 -5.52 -18.90
N LEU A 350 7.27 -5.80 -18.46
CA LEU A 350 8.47 -5.12 -18.96
C LEU A 350 8.86 -5.60 -20.38
N GLU A 351 8.14 -6.57 -20.92
CA GLU A 351 8.38 -7.10 -22.24
C GLU A 351 8.02 -6.07 -23.31
N GLY A 352 9.00 -5.73 -24.17
CA GLY A 352 8.79 -4.85 -25.33
C GLY A 352 9.40 -3.44 -25.24
N GLY A 353 10.54 -3.29 -24.54
CA GLY A 353 11.31 -2.04 -24.55
C GLY A 353 10.64 -0.89 -23.78
N GLN A 354 11.16 -0.65 -22.59
CA GLN A 354 10.68 0.42 -21.68
C GLN A 354 10.88 1.81 -22.29
N PHE A 355 11.97 1.97 -23.03
CA PHE A 355 12.36 3.22 -23.63
C PHE A 355 11.99 3.25 -25.11
N LYS A 356 11.37 4.32 -25.54
CA LYS A 356 10.98 4.51 -26.94
C LYS A 356 12.01 5.39 -27.63
N ARG A 357 12.50 4.97 -28.79
CA ARG A 357 13.54 5.68 -29.56
C ARG A 357 13.23 7.17 -29.74
N PHE A 358 11.99 7.56 -29.94
CA PHE A 358 11.61 8.96 -30.12
C PHE A 358 11.77 9.83 -28.87
N TRP A 359 11.97 9.25 -27.66
CA TRP A 359 12.28 9.99 -26.45
C TRP A 359 13.71 10.56 -26.45
N PHE A 360 14.59 10.02 -27.29
CA PHE A 360 16.02 10.35 -27.40
C PHE A 360 16.34 11.24 -28.61
N LYS A 361 15.38 12.00 -29.12
CA LYS A 361 15.53 12.85 -30.29
C LYS A 361 16.31 14.14 -30.07
N ASN A 362 16.47 14.57 -28.84
CA ASN A 362 17.12 15.83 -28.49
C ASN A 362 18.65 15.62 -28.48
N VAL A 363 19.32 16.00 -29.59
CA VAL A 363 20.78 15.93 -29.74
C VAL A 363 21.34 17.33 -29.88
N VAL A 364 22.40 17.64 -29.10
CA VAL A 364 23.12 18.91 -29.15
C VAL A 364 24.60 18.67 -29.45
N ASP A 365 25.26 19.62 -30.11
CA ASP A 365 26.69 19.48 -30.39
C ASP A 365 27.55 19.68 -29.16
N ARG A 366 27.13 20.51 -28.22
CA ARG A 366 27.83 20.81 -26.97
C ARG A 366 26.85 21.04 -25.81
N ALA A 367 27.20 20.54 -24.64
CA ALA A 367 26.49 20.82 -23.40
C ALA A 367 26.91 22.17 -22.80
N PRO A 368 26.09 22.83 -21.95
CA PRO A 368 26.47 24.01 -21.18
C PRO A 368 27.73 23.79 -20.33
N ASP A 369 28.55 24.84 -20.20
CA ASP A 369 29.86 24.74 -19.53
C ASP A 369 29.77 24.67 -17.99
N ASP A 370 28.65 25.13 -17.40
CA ASP A 370 28.43 25.26 -15.94
C ASP A 370 27.81 24.00 -15.29
N LEU A 371 27.72 22.90 -16.02
CA LEU A 371 27.11 21.69 -15.52
C LEU A 371 28.03 20.94 -14.54
N ASN A 372 27.38 20.35 -13.50
CA ASN A 372 28.06 19.47 -12.55
C ASN A 372 28.01 18.02 -13.05
N TRP A 373 29.15 17.53 -13.54
CA TRP A 373 29.23 16.26 -14.21
C TRP A 373 29.56 15.11 -13.26
N LYS A 374 28.88 13.96 -13.47
CA LYS A 374 29.21 12.66 -12.89
C LYS A 374 29.49 11.68 -14.02
N ARG A 375 30.52 10.85 -13.89
CA ARG A 375 30.76 9.76 -14.81
C ARG A 375 30.54 8.44 -14.08
N GLY A 376 29.54 7.66 -14.53
CA GLY A 376 29.31 6.32 -14.05
C GLY A 376 30.12 5.30 -14.83
N TYR A 377 30.56 4.26 -14.14
CA TYR A 377 31.29 3.13 -14.72
C TYR A 377 30.61 1.82 -14.32
N ASP A 378 30.31 1.01 -15.32
CA ASP A 378 30.03 -0.41 -15.17
C ASP A 378 31.23 -1.21 -15.71
N LEU A 379 31.87 -2.04 -14.87
CA LEU A 379 33.15 -2.66 -15.16
C LEU A 379 33.01 -4.18 -15.29
N ALA A 380 33.19 -4.72 -16.49
CA ALA A 380 33.19 -6.15 -16.74
C ALA A 380 34.39 -6.88 -16.04
N ILE A 381 34.14 -8.08 -15.57
CA ILE A 381 35.15 -8.89 -14.84
C ILE A 381 35.96 -9.78 -15.80
N SER A 382 35.45 -10.10 -16.99
CA SER A 382 36.03 -11.11 -17.88
C SER A 382 35.88 -10.78 -19.37
N LEU A 383 36.79 -11.29 -20.21
CA LEU A 383 36.76 -11.16 -21.67
C LEU A 383 36.02 -12.30 -22.40
N LYS A 384 35.42 -13.24 -21.72
CA LYS A 384 34.72 -14.35 -22.41
C LYS A 384 33.70 -13.79 -23.39
N THR A 385 33.51 -14.42 -24.52
CA THR A 385 32.57 -13.98 -25.60
C THR A 385 31.11 -13.83 -25.15
N SER A 386 30.75 -14.41 -24.01
CA SER A 386 29.47 -14.25 -23.31
C SER A 386 29.52 -13.22 -22.19
N ALA A 387 30.66 -12.52 -21.97
CA ALA A 387 30.82 -11.59 -20.86
C ALA A 387 30.29 -10.19 -21.21
N ASP A 388 29.95 -9.44 -20.17
CA ASP A 388 29.48 -8.08 -20.21
C ASP A 388 30.57 -7.12 -20.71
N TYR A 389 30.19 -5.93 -21.13
CA TYR A 389 31.10 -4.89 -21.56
C TYR A 389 31.48 -3.98 -20.39
N THR A 390 32.66 -3.40 -20.46
CA THR A 390 32.97 -2.21 -19.67
C THR A 390 32.32 -1.00 -20.35
N ALA A 391 31.41 -0.35 -19.62
CA ALA A 391 30.71 0.84 -20.09
C ALA A 391 30.96 2.05 -19.18
N SER A 392 30.98 3.24 -19.75
CA SER A 392 31.00 4.47 -18.97
C SER A 392 30.29 5.61 -19.68
N PHE A 393 29.58 6.43 -18.89
CA PHE A 393 28.83 7.58 -19.39
C PHE A 393 28.98 8.78 -18.47
N ARG A 394 29.11 9.95 -19.08
CA ARG A 394 29.16 11.23 -18.38
C ARG A 394 27.78 11.86 -18.39
N CYS A 395 27.22 12.11 -17.18
CA CYS A 395 25.89 12.65 -17.00
C CYS A 395 25.90 13.93 -16.18
N ALA A 396 25.03 14.89 -16.52
CA ALA A 396 24.83 16.10 -15.73
C ALA A 396 23.38 16.55 -15.82
N LYS A 397 22.91 17.29 -14.81
CA LYS A 397 21.55 17.82 -14.78
C LYS A 397 21.60 19.35 -14.69
N ASP A 398 20.84 20.03 -15.53
CA ASP A 398 20.73 21.47 -15.49
C ASP A 398 19.70 21.94 -14.45
N ARG A 399 19.57 23.26 -14.27
CA ARG A 399 18.62 23.89 -13.32
C ARG A 399 17.15 23.68 -13.72
N ASN A 400 16.87 23.37 -14.98
CA ASN A 400 15.54 23.10 -15.53
C ASN A 400 15.17 21.61 -15.42
N GLY A 401 16.11 20.77 -14.95
CA GLY A 401 15.92 19.34 -14.78
C GLY A 401 16.17 18.53 -16.03
N PHE A 402 16.77 19.08 -17.10
CA PHE A 402 17.22 18.32 -18.26
C PHE A 402 18.47 17.51 -17.90
N LEU A 403 18.47 16.24 -18.26
CA LEU A 403 19.58 15.33 -18.11
C LEU A 403 20.41 15.28 -19.40
N TYR A 404 21.65 15.74 -19.32
CA TYR A 404 22.61 15.63 -20.39
C TYR A 404 23.39 14.33 -20.25
N ILE A 405 23.47 13.55 -21.32
CA ILE A 405 24.28 12.33 -21.42
C ILE A 405 25.34 12.56 -22.51
N ALA A 406 26.58 12.35 -22.16
CA ALA A 406 27.73 12.65 -23.01
C ALA A 406 28.81 11.59 -22.90
N ASP A 407 29.65 11.53 -23.94
CA ASP A 407 30.91 10.80 -23.98
C ASP A 407 30.76 9.32 -23.54
N GLY A 408 29.84 8.62 -24.23
CA GLY A 408 29.60 7.20 -24.02
C GLY A 408 30.76 6.34 -24.51
N PHE A 409 31.11 5.37 -23.70
CA PHE A 409 32.13 4.37 -23.98
C PHE A 409 31.59 2.97 -23.69
N ARG A 410 31.82 2.01 -24.59
CA ARG A 410 31.47 0.60 -24.41
C ARG A 410 32.47 -0.27 -25.14
N LYS A 411 33.26 -1.05 -24.42
CA LYS A 411 34.23 -2.01 -25.01
C LYS A 411 34.49 -3.19 -24.06
N ARG A 412 34.91 -4.31 -24.64
CA ARG A 412 35.46 -5.42 -23.89
C ARG A 412 36.95 -5.18 -23.70
N ILE A 413 37.37 -4.85 -22.48
CA ILE A 413 38.74 -4.54 -22.12
C ILE A 413 39.08 -5.17 -20.76
N GLU A 414 40.33 -5.57 -20.60
CA GLU A 414 40.83 -6.14 -19.37
C GLU A 414 41.16 -5.09 -18.30
N TYR A 415 41.38 -5.55 -17.08
CA TYR A 415 41.68 -4.70 -15.92
C TYR A 415 42.76 -3.64 -16.18
N PRO A 416 43.94 -3.94 -16.79
CA PRO A 416 44.96 -2.93 -17.05
C PRO A 416 44.46 -1.80 -17.97
N ASP A 417 43.63 -2.14 -18.97
CA ASP A 417 43.09 -1.19 -19.91
C ASP A 417 41.92 -0.42 -19.30
N GLN A 418 41.08 -1.06 -18.48
CA GLN A 418 40.04 -0.36 -17.69
C GLN A 418 40.70 0.70 -16.79
N ARG A 419 41.74 0.31 -16.08
CA ARG A 419 42.52 1.21 -15.22
C ARG A 419 43.09 2.39 -15.98
N ARG A 420 43.73 2.13 -17.12
CA ARG A 420 44.31 3.15 -18.00
C ARG A 420 43.23 4.11 -18.50
N TYR A 421 42.14 3.58 -19.01
CA TYR A 421 40.98 4.36 -19.47
C TYR A 421 40.42 5.28 -18.38
N ILE A 422 40.22 4.77 -17.16
CA ILE A 422 39.71 5.58 -16.05
C ILE A 422 40.67 6.73 -15.71
N ILE A 423 41.99 6.44 -15.65
CA ILE A 423 43.00 7.46 -15.39
C ILE A 423 43.02 8.56 -16.47
N GLU A 424 42.92 8.17 -17.73
CA GLU A 424 42.84 9.11 -18.86
C GLU A 424 41.58 10.01 -18.75
N ARG A 425 40.44 9.40 -18.46
CA ARG A 425 39.18 10.18 -18.26
C ARG A 425 39.28 11.11 -17.06
N MET A 426 39.81 10.67 -15.92
CA MET A 426 40.02 11.50 -14.74
C MET A 426 40.88 12.72 -15.05
N LYS A 427 41.98 12.53 -15.77
CA LYS A 427 42.87 13.62 -16.18
C LYS A 427 42.24 14.59 -17.17
N ALA A 428 41.45 14.08 -18.12
CA ALA A 428 40.75 14.89 -19.12
C ALA A 428 39.56 15.66 -18.55
N GLU A 429 38.94 15.14 -17.49
CA GLU A 429 37.65 15.62 -16.96
C GLU A 429 37.77 16.08 -15.50
N ARG A 430 38.69 16.98 -15.20
CA ARG A 430 39.04 17.43 -13.84
C ARG A 430 37.85 17.86 -12.96
N ARG A 431 36.77 18.38 -13.56
CA ARG A 431 35.55 18.82 -12.84
C ARG A 431 34.46 17.76 -12.77
N THR A 432 34.73 16.53 -13.23
CA THR A 432 33.80 15.41 -13.20
C THR A 432 34.08 14.53 -11.98
N GLU A 433 33.06 14.14 -11.24
CA GLU A 433 33.20 13.08 -10.22
C GLU A 433 33.02 11.73 -10.89
N HIS A 434 34.00 10.83 -10.70
CA HIS A 434 34.03 9.50 -11.26
C HIS A 434 33.43 8.50 -10.26
N CYS A 435 32.36 7.81 -10.65
CA CYS A 435 31.51 6.96 -9.82
C CYS A 435 31.60 5.51 -10.29
N ILE A 436 32.20 4.65 -9.48
CA ILE A 436 32.39 3.23 -9.78
C ILE A 436 31.56 2.40 -8.81
N GLU A 437 30.88 1.35 -9.30
CA GLU A 437 30.08 0.47 -8.47
C GLU A 437 30.94 -0.21 -7.38
N ASP A 438 30.46 -0.26 -6.13
CA ASP A 438 31.11 -0.88 -4.97
C ASP A 438 30.94 -2.41 -4.98
N ALA A 439 31.10 -3.05 -6.13
CA ALA A 439 31.25 -4.48 -6.29
C ALA A 439 32.72 -4.89 -6.05
N MET A 440 32.99 -6.20 -5.94
CA MET A 440 34.33 -6.69 -5.60
C MET A 440 35.42 -6.13 -6.53
N HIS A 441 35.19 -6.16 -7.84
CA HIS A 441 36.11 -5.66 -8.86
C HIS A 441 36.25 -4.14 -8.82
N GLY A 442 35.12 -3.39 -8.77
CA GLY A 442 35.13 -1.93 -8.68
C GLY A 442 35.81 -1.42 -7.40
N ARG A 443 35.64 -2.13 -6.29
CA ARG A 443 36.32 -1.80 -5.02
C ARG A 443 37.82 -1.90 -5.13
N ALA A 444 38.35 -2.96 -5.78
CA ALA A 444 39.77 -3.13 -6.00
C ALA A 444 40.36 -1.99 -6.87
N ILE A 445 39.66 -1.64 -7.97
CA ILE A 445 40.07 -0.55 -8.86
C ILE A 445 40.09 0.80 -8.14
N VAL A 446 39.07 1.11 -7.36
CA VAL A 446 39.01 2.36 -6.58
C VAL A 446 40.14 2.46 -5.56
N GLN A 447 40.47 1.35 -4.88
CA GLN A 447 41.60 1.32 -3.94
C GLN A 447 42.94 1.54 -4.64
N ASP A 448 43.16 0.93 -5.80
CA ASP A 448 44.35 1.10 -6.61
C ASP A 448 44.48 2.56 -7.10
N LEU A 449 43.42 3.13 -7.70
CA LEU A 449 43.41 4.50 -8.20
C LEU A 449 43.67 5.54 -7.11
N ARG A 450 43.14 5.34 -5.89
CA ARG A 450 43.40 6.24 -4.75
C ARG A 450 44.86 6.24 -4.28
N ARG A 451 45.61 5.18 -4.55
CA ARG A 451 47.04 5.09 -4.23
C ARG A 451 47.94 5.63 -5.34
N GLN A 452 47.34 5.96 -6.50
CA GLN A 452 48.12 6.40 -7.67
C GLN A 452 48.65 7.82 -7.48
N PRO A 453 49.97 8.04 -7.47
CA PRO A 453 50.54 9.39 -7.49
C PRO A 453 50.02 10.19 -8.71
N GLY A 454 49.65 11.43 -8.52
CA GLY A 454 49.14 12.28 -9.60
C GLY A 454 47.62 12.21 -9.83
N LEU A 455 46.89 11.41 -9.05
CA LEU A 455 45.41 11.48 -8.99
C LEU A 455 44.90 12.13 -7.70
N ASN A 456 45.78 12.67 -6.88
CA ASN A 456 45.39 13.42 -5.71
C ASN A 456 44.56 14.66 -6.10
N GLY A 457 43.40 14.85 -5.47
CA GLY A 457 42.50 15.97 -5.77
C GLY A 457 41.48 15.70 -6.87
N TYR A 458 41.50 14.55 -7.52
CA TYR A 458 40.44 14.14 -8.43
C TYR A 458 39.28 13.49 -7.68
N ALA A 459 38.06 13.80 -8.08
CA ALA A 459 36.87 13.27 -7.42
C ALA A 459 36.58 11.84 -7.89
N LEU A 460 36.85 10.86 -7.01
CA LEU A 460 36.61 9.43 -7.25
C LEU A 460 35.76 8.86 -6.12
N ARG A 461 34.63 8.26 -6.46
CA ARG A 461 33.67 7.70 -5.52
C ARG A 461 33.38 6.21 -5.81
N SER A 462 33.34 5.42 -4.75
CA SER A 462 32.76 4.08 -4.75
C SER A 462 31.27 4.17 -4.42
N VAL A 463 30.40 3.62 -5.27
CA VAL A 463 28.94 3.75 -5.19
C VAL A 463 28.34 2.41 -4.81
N LYS A 464 27.72 2.34 -3.64
CA LYS A 464 26.96 1.15 -3.22
C LYS A 464 25.63 1.11 -3.95
N VAL A 465 25.44 0.10 -4.76
CA VAL A 465 24.18 -0.18 -5.44
C VAL A 465 23.24 -0.89 -4.47
N GLN A 466 22.10 -0.25 -4.18
CA GLN A 466 21.11 -0.75 -3.20
C GLN A 466 19.88 -1.37 -3.85
N TYR A 467 19.67 -1.16 -5.15
CA TYR A 467 18.48 -1.56 -5.88
C TYR A 467 18.85 -2.34 -7.14
N ASP A 468 17.90 -3.15 -7.63
CA ASP A 468 18.04 -3.85 -8.92
C ASP A 468 18.17 -2.86 -10.11
N LYS A 469 18.64 -3.38 -11.24
CA LYS A 469 18.92 -2.61 -12.47
C LYS A 469 17.71 -1.78 -12.96
N LEU A 470 16.53 -2.39 -12.92
CA LEU A 470 15.31 -1.72 -13.37
C LEU A 470 14.93 -0.55 -12.45
N THR A 471 14.94 -0.75 -11.14
CA THR A 471 14.65 0.32 -10.18
C THR A 471 15.60 1.50 -10.36
N ARG A 472 16.88 1.23 -10.66
CA ARG A 472 17.87 2.28 -10.94
C ARG A 472 17.58 3.02 -12.26
N SER A 473 17.15 2.31 -13.28
CA SER A 473 16.83 2.91 -14.58
C SER A 473 15.59 3.78 -14.51
N LEU A 474 14.62 3.49 -13.64
CA LEU A 474 13.41 4.29 -13.45
C LEU A 474 13.71 5.74 -13.03
N ALA A 475 14.84 6.02 -12.38
CA ALA A 475 15.23 7.37 -12.00
C ALA A 475 15.34 8.32 -13.22
N TRP A 476 15.79 7.81 -14.36
CA TRP A 476 15.94 8.59 -15.59
C TRP A 476 14.98 8.17 -16.73
N LEU A 477 14.33 7.02 -16.63
CA LEU A 477 13.25 6.62 -17.55
C LEU A 477 12.14 7.66 -17.62
N ASN A 478 11.73 8.21 -16.49
CA ASN A 478 10.72 9.26 -16.41
C ASN A 478 11.17 10.55 -17.12
N LEU A 479 12.46 10.89 -17.05
CA LEU A 479 13.03 12.03 -17.76
C LEU A 479 13.04 11.81 -19.26
N ALA A 480 13.28 10.58 -19.73
CA ALA A 480 13.20 10.22 -21.14
C ALA A 480 11.75 10.39 -21.66
N GLU A 481 10.77 9.87 -20.94
CA GLU A 481 9.35 10.01 -21.26
C GLU A 481 8.90 11.48 -21.31
N GLU A 482 9.42 12.32 -20.40
CA GLU A 482 9.17 13.77 -20.39
C GLU A 482 9.90 14.54 -21.51
N GLY A 483 10.73 13.87 -22.33
CA GLY A 483 11.57 14.52 -23.34
C GLY A 483 12.69 15.38 -22.75
N LYS A 484 13.09 15.12 -21.51
CA LYS A 484 14.11 15.87 -20.77
C LYS A 484 15.51 15.26 -20.87
N ILE A 485 15.73 14.26 -21.71
CA ILE A 485 17.06 13.75 -22.01
C ILE A 485 17.63 14.49 -23.20
N ILE A 486 18.86 14.98 -23.07
CA ILE A 486 19.64 15.62 -24.12
C ILE A 486 20.91 14.81 -24.31
N LEU A 487 21.12 14.30 -25.52
CA LEU A 487 22.33 13.59 -25.91
C LEU A 487 23.35 14.56 -26.48
N VAL A 488 24.58 14.49 -26.02
CA VAL A 488 25.67 15.27 -26.63
C VAL A 488 26.26 14.45 -27.76
N ARG A 489 26.33 15.03 -28.97
CA ARG A 489 26.72 14.38 -30.19
C ARG A 489 27.99 13.52 -30.04
N GLY A 490 27.93 12.28 -30.53
CA GLY A 490 29.02 11.31 -30.52
C GLY A 490 28.62 10.03 -31.24
N ALA A 491 29.61 9.24 -31.66
CA ALA A 491 29.41 7.97 -32.36
C ALA A 491 28.73 6.89 -31.51
N TRP A 492 28.65 7.10 -30.20
CA TRP A 492 28.07 6.17 -29.21
C TRP A 492 26.53 6.18 -29.18
N ILE A 493 25.87 7.21 -29.77
CA ILE A 493 24.45 7.48 -29.58
C ILE A 493 23.56 6.33 -30.11
N ASP A 494 23.82 5.84 -31.31
CA ASP A 494 22.96 4.81 -31.90
C ASP A 494 23.02 3.49 -31.11
N ASP A 495 24.21 3.02 -30.75
CA ASP A 495 24.40 1.82 -29.95
C ASP A 495 23.76 1.95 -28.57
N PHE A 496 23.86 3.13 -27.95
CA PHE A 496 23.23 3.43 -26.66
C PHE A 496 21.71 3.40 -26.77
N VAL A 497 21.12 4.09 -27.73
CA VAL A 497 19.67 4.15 -27.92
C VAL A 497 19.12 2.77 -28.25
N ASP A 498 19.84 1.97 -29.06
CA ASP A 498 19.44 0.59 -29.37
C ASP A 498 19.42 -0.30 -28.12
N GLU A 499 20.46 -0.26 -27.27
CA GLU A 499 20.50 -1.02 -26.02
C GLU A 499 19.37 -0.59 -25.09
N VAL A 500 19.18 0.72 -24.90
CA VAL A 500 18.14 1.28 -24.06
C VAL A 500 16.74 0.90 -24.53
N CYS A 501 16.48 0.93 -25.83
CA CYS A 501 15.18 0.55 -26.40
C CYS A 501 14.87 -0.94 -26.25
N ASN A 502 15.88 -1.79 -26.13
CA ASN A 502 15.73 -3.23 -25.94
C ASN A 502 15.71 -3.66 -24.47
N PHE A 503 16.00 -2.76 -23.55
CA PHE A 503 15.98 -3.06 -22.12
C PHE A 503 14.54 -3.25 -21.58
N PRO A 504 14.27 -4.22 -20.67
CA PRO A 504 15.23 -5.14 -20.01
C PRO A 504 15.45 -6.46 -20.76
N SER A 505 14.74 -6.71 -21.84
CA SER A 505 14.82 -7.98 -22.60
C SER A 505 16.07 -8.09 -23.48
N GLY A 506 16.86 -7.02 -23.58
CA GLY A 506 18.10 -6.96 -24.35
C GLY A 506 19.18 -7.88 -23.76
N ARG A 507 20.10 -8.33 -24.64
CA ARG A 507 21.22 -9.19 -24.26
C ARG A 507 22.24 -8.50 -23.34
N HIS A 508 22.32 -7.18 -23.40
CA HIS A 508 23.28 -6.34 -22.67
C HIS A 508 22.57 -5.14 -22.08
N ASP A 509 23.02 -4.69 -20.92
CA ASP A 509 22.48 -3.55 -20.17
C ASP A 509 23.59 -2.71 -19.50
N ASP A 510 24.84 -2.93 -19.89
CA ASP A 510 26.04 -2.30 -19.30
C ASP A 510 25.99 -0.75 -19.43
N GLN A 511 25.50 -0.23 -20.55
CA GLN A 511 25.39 1.22 -20.79
C GLN A 511 24.32 1.84 -19.89
N ILE A 512 23.20 1.12 -19.68
CA ILE A 512 22.11 1.55 -18.78
C ILE A 512 22.61 1.60 -17.34
N ASP A 513 23.38 0.60 -16.93
CA ASP A 513 23.96 0.55 -15.58
C ASP A 513 24.93 1.70 -15.36
N ALA A 514 25.82 1.99 -16.32
CA ALA A 514 26.74 3.11 -16.22
C ALA A 514 26.00 4.47 -16.12
N VAL A 515 24.95 4.70 -16.91
CA VAL A 515 24.11 5.91 -16.82
C VAL A 515 23.38 5.95 -15.47
N SER A 516 22.82 4.84 -15.00
CA SER A 516 22.09 4.75 -13.73
C SER A 516 22.97 5.06 -12.52
N ILE A 517 24.25 4.61 -12.54
CA ILE A 517 25.23 4.95 -11.51
C ILE A 517 25.49 6.46 -11.48
N ALA A 518 25.72 7.10 -12.64
CA ALA A 518 25.95 8.54 -12.71
C ALA A 518 24.73 9.33 -12.24
N VAL A 519 23.52 8.96 -12.68
CA VAL A 519 22.25 9.65 -12.32
C VAL A 519 21.95 9.50 -10.83
N SER A 520 22.18 8.35 -10.23
CA SER A 520 21.96 8.14 -8.79
C SER A 520 22.77 9.11 -7.92
N GLU A 521 24.00 9.42 -8.36
CA GLU A 521 24.87 10.36 -7.66
C GLU A 521 24.57 11.84 -7.97
N LEU A 522 23.84 12.14 -9.07
CA LEU A 522 23.30 13.48 -9.32
C LEU A 522 22.11 13.81 -8.43
N GLU A 523 21.32 12.81 -8.06
CA GLU A 523 20.12 12.99 -7.22
C GLU A 523 20.42 12.94 -5.71
N ARG A 524 21.63 12.58 -5.34
CA ARG A 524 22.05 12.51 -3.94
C ARG A 524 22.09 13.93 -3.32
N PRO A 525 21.45 14.15 -2.17
CA PRO A 525 21.55 15.42 -1.47
C PRO A 525 23.02 15.75 -1.20
N ARG A 526 23.46 16.97 -1.57
CA ARG A 526 24.79 17.45 -1.16
C ARG A 526 24.83 17.47 0.37
N SER A 527 25.64 16.63 0.99
CA SER A 527 25.97 16.82 2.40
C SER A 527 26.55 18.24 2.53
N ARG A 528 25.88 19.11 3.27
CA ARG A 528 26.51 20.36 3.70
C ARG A 528 27.79 19.97 4.42
N ALA A 529 28.94 20.22 3.81
CA ALA A 529 30.18 20.24 4.55
C ALA A 529 30.01 21.30 5.63
N TRP A 530 29.94 20.88 6.87
CA TRP A 530 30.12 21.78 8.00
C TRP A 530 31.56 22.27 7.88
N GLY A 531 31.74 23.52 7.43
CA GLY A 531 33.00 24.20 7.52
C GLY A 531 33.33 24.36 9.00
N PHE A 532 34.45 23.83 9.40
CA PHE A 532 35.19 24.28 10.59
C PHE A 532 36.06 25.45 10.20
#